data_3d308b16f44850181f077af5432de865
#
_entry.id   3d308b16f44850181f077af5432de865
#
_cell.length_a   1.000
_cell.length_b   1.000
_cell.length_c   1.000
_cell.angle_alpha   90.00
_cell.angle_beta   90.00
_cell.angle_gamma   90.00
#
_symmetry.space_group_name_H-M   'P 1'
#
loop_
_entity.id
_entity.type
_entity.pdbx_description
1 polymer ?
#
loop_
_entity_poly.entity_id
_entity_poly.type
_entity_poly.pdbx_seq_one_letter_code
_entity_poly.pdbx_strand_id
1 'polypeptide(L)'
;MSTAASPQSSPKISKISEAVIRIAGNSQDGIQAIGGFLARLAGRSEQEVMTFMTIPSTISGGPSIFQVRIGSGEVLSAGDEADMLLAFYDHSYKAHLGSLKPGGIVIYDSDHLKAEDIPAENLTKYRHVGVAISSLTVEAIGGTGRDKGKNVFSLGLLAKMFDLNVAKLTRLLTERFTGKDPKVAETALNAFNAGYNYQLASAPELFQFNPGENVGLSQVVMSGNEALAYGLIAAGVRFGAGYPITPWTDIMELLRRELPKYGGSFQQCEDEIASISMAIGASWGGRVAVTGSSGPGISLKTEALGWAVMAEMPLIVVDVQRGGPSTGMPTNIEQSDLNIACFGGHGDSPRVVIGTSSVEDCFYTAIEAVNIARKYSTPVVILTDQGIATRIEAFKEPDLQKIVQDISPDLTPVTDHKPYDLSAPDGITRHLAPGTRIASGKYPVVTGLEHDELGHPTGSPKMHTQMVAKRRNKLKKLAAELPVPTVFGPAEGQILLVSWGSSQGPVQEAVKVARAAGHAVSSVHVKYVNPLPPGLENIFAGFRHVFVVELNDEGFAGIGQMGALIRSYIPDAKIRGITKTDGLTWKVKDIVDRALQMAQ
;
A
#
# COMPACT_ATOMS: atom_id res chain seq x y z
N MET A 1 47.74 -40.83 17.92
CA MET A 1 47.89 -39.42 18.28
C MET A 1 46.56 -38.75 18.05
N SER A 2 45.86 -38.45 19.12
CA SER A 2 44.53 -37.80 19.11
C SER A 2 44.74 -36.32 18.84
N THR A 3 44.29 -35.85 17.68
CA THR A 3 44.21 -34.42 17.39
C THR A 3 43.03 -33.84 18.15
N ALA A 4 43.33 -33.14 19.24
CA ALA A 4 42.36 -32.38 20.00
C ALA A 4 41.78 -31.29 19.06
N ALA A 5 40.46 -31.33 18.80
CA ALA A 5 39.73 -30.27 18.17
C ALA A 5 39.86 -28.98 19.02
N SER A 6 40.33 -27.90 18.42
CA SER A 6 40.38 -26.60 19.06
C SER A 6 38.97 -26.20 19.53
N PRO A 7 38.80 -25.57 20.69
CA PRO A 7 37.52 -25.13 21.16
C PRO A 7 36.96 -24.11 20.16
N GLN A 8 35.83 -24.44 19.53
CA GLN A 8 35.07 -23.48 18.71
C GLN A 8 34.68 -22.32 19.64
N SER A 9 35.22 -21.14 19.37
CA SER A 9 34.79 -19.90 20.04
C SER A 9 33.28 -19.74 19.85
N SER A 10 32.56 -19.49 20.93
CA SER A 10 31.12 -19.17 20.84
C SER A 10 30.92 -18.05 19.85
N PRO A 11 29.91 -18.13 18.94
CA PRO A 11 29.68 -17.10 17.94
C PRO A 11 29.48 -15.74 18.63
N LYS A 12 30.11 -14.71 18.08
CA LYS A 12 29.95 -13.35 18.57
C LYS A 12 28.53 -12.88 18.30
N ILE A 13 27.82 -12.43 19.32
CA ILE A 13 26.47 -11.84 19.17
C ILE A 13 26.63 -10.33 19.05
N SER A 14 26.17 -9.78 17.94
CA SER A 14 26.12 -8.34 17.68
C SER A 14 24.70 -7.81 17.86
N LYS A 15 24.54 -6.85 18.77
CA LYS A 15 23.26 -6.14 18.92
C LYS A 15 23.10 -5.12 17.80
N ILE A 16 21.93 -5.12 17.16
CA ILE A 16 21.61 -4.25 16.05
C ILE A 16 20.27 -3.54 16.31
N SER A 17 20.14 -2.31 15.82
CA SER A 17 18.89 -1.56 15.86
C SER A 17 18.06 -1.75 14.59
N GLU A 18 18.68 -2.13 13.49
CA GLU A 18 18.03 -2.26 12.19
C GLU A 18 18.78 -3.26 11.31
N ALA A 19 18.04 -3.95 10.42
CA ALA A 19 18.62 -4.74 9.33
C ALA A 19 17.70 -4.69 8.09
N VAL A 20 18.31 -4.62 6.92
CA VAL A 20 17.66 -4.76 5.62
C VAL A 20 18.13 -6.08 4.99
N ILE A 21 17.19 -7.01 4.83
CA ILE A 21 17.44 -8.36 4.30
C ILE A 21 16.79 -8.44 2.92
N ARG A 22 17.56 -8.70 1.88
CA ARG A 22 17.08 -8.91 0.52
C ARG A 22 17.19 -10.38 0.13
N ILE A 23 16.09 -10.96 -0.32
CA ILE A 23 15.99 -12.35 -0.77
C ILE A 23 15.70 -12.32 -2.27
N ALA A 24 16.55 -12.97 -3.07
CA ALA A 24 16.48 -12.94 -4.53
C ALA A 24 16.51 -14.36 -5.13
N GLY A 25 15.61 -14.62 -6.05
CA GLY A 25 15.47 -15.90 -6.77
C GLY A 25 14.36 -15.83 -7.82
N ASN A 26 13.66 -16.92 -8.06
CA ASN A 26 12.49 -16.94 -8.93
C ASN A 26 11.20 -16.96 -8.11
N SER A 27 10.10 -16.44 -8.64
CA SER A 27 8.82 -16.36 -7.93
C SER A 27 8.31 -17.74 -7.45
N GLN A 28 8.59 -18.80 -8.20
CA GLN A 28 8.21 -20.18 -7.84
C GLN A 28 9.01 -20.75 -6.66
N ASP A 29 10.12 -20.13 -6.27
CA ASP A 29 10.93 -20.57 -5.12
C ASP A 29 10.30 -20.20 -3.77
N GLY A 30 9.15 -19.54 -3.75
CA GLY A 30 8.44 -19.14 -2.53
C GLY A 30 9.12 -18.00 -1.78
N ILE A 31 9.84 -17.12 -2.48
CA ILE A 31 10.56 -15.96 -1.92
C ILE A 31 9.63 -15.05 -1.12
N GLN A 32 8.43 -14.79 -1.66
CA GLN A 32 7.42 -13.99 -0.98
C GLN A 32 6.96 -14.63 0.35
N ALA A 33 6.92 -15.97 0.41
CA ALA A 33 6.55 -16.66 1.64
C ALA A 33 7.60 -16.48 2.75
N ILE A 34 8.90 -16.59 2.42
CA ILE A 34 9.98 -16.36 3.42
C ILE A 34 9.89 -14.95 3.97
N GLY A 35 9.88 -13.96 3.07
CA GLY A 35 9.84 -12.56 3.45
C GLY A 35 8.60 -12.23 4.28
N GLY A 36 7.44 -12.76 3.89
CA GLY A 36 6.20 -12.60 4.64
C GLY A 36 6.23 -13.22 6.04
N PHE A 37 6.89 -14.38 6.21
CA PHE A 37 7.09 -14.97 7.53
C PHE A 37 8.01 -14.13 8.41
N LEU A 38 9.14 -13.65 7.85
CA LEU A 38 10.08 -12.78 8.57
C LEU A 38 9.39 -11.48 9.01
N ALA A 39 8.65 -10.83 8.13
CA ALA A 39 7.94 -9.60 8.42
C ALA A 39 6.88 -9.81 9.53
N ARG A 40 6.05 -10.85 9.40
CA ARG A 40 5.03 -11.15 10.42
C ARG A 40 5.63 -11.54 11.76
N LEU A 41 6.75 -12.25 11.76
CA LEU A 41 7.44 -12.58 13.01
C LEU A 41 8.01 -11.34 13.69
N ALA A 42 8.73 -10.49 12.93
CA ALA A 42 9.34 -9.27 13.44
C ALA A 42 8.28 -8.34 14.05
N GLY A 43 7.21 -8.03 13.32
CA GLY A 43 6.14 -7.21 13.84
C GLY A 43 5.42 -7.81 15.06
N ARG A 44 5.17 -9.13 15.07
CA ARG A 44 4.62 -9.83 16.26
C ARG A 44 5.63 -9.95 17.43
N SER A 45 6.85 -9.52 17.20
CA SER A 45 7.92 -9.45 18.22
C SER A 45 8.26 -8.00 18.57
N GLU A 46 7.29 -7.09 18.40
CA GLU A 46 7.37 -5.68 18.81
C GLU A 46 8.41 -4.85 18.03
N GLN A 47 8.86 -5.36 16.88
CA GLN A 47 9.71 -4.63 15.94
C GLN A 47 8.86 -3.89 14.90
N GLU A 48 9.37 -2.75 14.45
CA GLU A 48 8.85 -2.14 13.23
C GLU A 48 9.30 -2.93 12.00
N VAL A 49 8.44 -3.01 11.00
CA VAL A 49 8.75 -3.76 9.79
C VAL A 49 8.15 -3.09 8.57
N MET A 50 8.94 -3.05 7.51
CA MET A 50 8.46 -2.66 6.18
C MET A 50 9.03 -3.59 5.11
N THR A 51 8.19 -3.95 4.15
CA THR A 51 8.61 -4.83 3.06
C THR A 51 8.51 -4.14 1.70
N PHE A 52 9.31 -4.63 0.77
CA PHE A 52 9.23 -4.33 -0.65
C PHE A 52 9.42 -5.61 -1.44
N MET A 53 8.63 -5.82 -2.50
CA MET A 53 8.78 -6.99 -3.36
C MET A 53 8.60 -6.62 -4.82
N THR A 54 9.24 -7.42 -5.70
CA THR A 54 8.92 -7.43 -7.13
C THR A 54 8.29 -8.76 -7.49
N ILE A 55 7.23 -8.71 -8.27
CA ILE A 55 6.53 -9.88 -8.77
C ILE A 55 6.67 -9.88 -10.29
N PRO A 56 7.14 -10.97 -10.93
CA PRO A 56 7.21 -11.02 -12.39
C PRO A 56 5.81 -10.92 -12.99
N SER A 57 5.69 -10.20 -14.09
CA SER A 57 4.43 -10.08 -14.85
C SER A 57 4.05 -11.37 -15.60
N THR A 58 4.93 -12.37 -15.61
CA THR A 58 4.75 -13.65 -16.31
C THR A 58 4.16 -14.70 -15.40
N ILE A 59 3.22 -15.49 -15.93
CA ILE A 59 2.50 -16.55 -15.19
C ILE A 59 3.43 -17.70 -14.74
N SER A 60 4.52 -17.94 -15.44
CA SER A 60 5.42 -19.09 -15.20
C SER A 60 6.82 -18.66 -14.79
N GLY A 61 6.96 -18.24 -13.55
CA GLY A 61 8.28 -18.06 -12.91
C GLY A 61 9.21 -17.06 -13.61
N GLY A 62 9.67 -16.09 -12.89
CA GLY A 62 10.66 -15.13 -13.33
C GLY A 62 11.41 -14.58 -12.12
N PRO A 63 12.47 -13.79 -12.35
CA PRO A 63 13.21 -13.17 -11.25
C PRO A 63 12.29 -12.39 -10.32
N SER A 64 12.46 -12.59 -9.03
CA SER A 64 11.68 -11.95 -7.97
C SER A 64 12.58 -11.62 -6.80
N ILE A 65 12.29 -10.52 -6.14
CA ILE A 65 12.91 -10.17 -4.86
C ILE A 65 11.86 -9.95 -3.80
N PHE A 66 12.28 -10.20 -2.57
CA PHE A 66 11.56 -9.76 -1.38
C PHE A 66 12.56 -9.11 -0.44
N GLN A 67 12.33 -7.86 -0.08
CA GLN A 67 13.14 -7.13 0.87
C GLN A 67 12.35 -6.89 2.14
N VAL A 68 12.98 -7.15 3.28
CA VAL A 68 12.41 -6.89 4.61
C VAL A 68 13.37 -5.95 5.33
N ARG A 69 12.89 -4.81 5.78
CA ARG A 69 13.56 -3.93 6.72
C ARG A 69 12.92 -4.13 8.08
N ILE A 70 13.72 -4.45 9.08
CA ILE A 70 13.29 -4.67 10.46
C ILE A 70 14.03 -3.65 11.31
N GLY A 71 13.30 -2.90 12.13
CA GLY A 71 13.86 -1.87 12.99
C GLY A 71 13.32 -1.95 14.42
N SER A 72 14.16 -1.57 15.39
CA SER A 72 13.75 -1.40 16.78
C SER A 72 13.07 -0.05 17.03
N GLY A 73 13.23 0.91 16.11
CA GLY A 73 12.57 2.20 16.05
C GLY A 73 11.86 2.40 14.72
N GLU A 74 11.42 3.63 14.44
CA GLU A 74 10.61 3.98 13.29
C GLU A 74 11.25 3.60 11.94
N VAL A 75 10.50 2.88 11.11
CA VAL A 75 10.87 2.45 9.76
C VAL A 75 10.00 3.17 8.74
N LEU A 76 10.59 4.08 7.95
CA LEU A 76 9.87 4.94 7.01
C LEU A 76 9.96 4.51 5.55
N SER A 77 10.98 3.73 5.17
CA SER A 77 11.15 3.20 3.82
C SER A 77 11.61 1.74 3.85
N ALA A 78 11.60 1.08 2.71
CA ALA A 78 12.11 -0.29 2.61
C ALA A 78 13.65 -0.39 2.67
N GLY A 79 14.35 0.74 2.70
CA GLY A 79 15.82 0.83 2.71
C GLY A 79 16.42 0.82 1.29
N ASP A 80 17.39 1.68 1.06
CA ASP A 80 18.05 1.85 -0.25
C ASP A 80 19.01 0.71 -0.56
N GLU A 81 19.76 0.25 0.45
CA GLU A 81 20.77 -0.79 0.36
C GLU A 81 20.53 -1.87 1.41
N ALA A 82 20.81 -3.12 1.06
CA ALA A 82 20.66 -4.25 1.96
C ALA A 82 21.92 -4.47 2.83
N ASP A 83 21.71 -4.94 4.06
CA ASP A 83 22.78 -5.44 4.93
C ASP A 83 23.12 -6.90 4.60
N MET A 84 22.11 -7.64 4.11
CA MET A 84 22.23 -9.03 3.72
C MET A 84 21.50 -9.32 2.40
N LEU A 85 22.17 -10.09 1.52
CA LEU A 85 21.58 -10.66 0.31
C LEU A 85 21.56 -12.19 0.44
N LEU A 86 20.38 -12.79 0.30
CA LEU A 86 20.21 -14.22 0.09
C LEU A 86 19.90 -14.46 -1.39
N ALA A 87 20.81 -15.08 -2.13
CA ALA A 87 20.70 -15.34 -3.56
C ALA A 87 20.61 -16.84 -3.87
N PHE A 88 19.51 -17.27 -4.51
CA PHE A 88 19.31 -18.67 -4.85
C PHE A 88 19.98 -19.10 -6.14
N TYR A 89 20.36 -18.14 -7.01
CA TYR A 89 20.93 -18.41 -8.34
C TYR A 89 22.02 -17.41 -8.68
N ASP A 90 22.88 -17.77 -9.63
CA ASP A 90 23.89 -16.89 -10.18
C ASP A 90 23.30 -15.58 -10.76
N HIS A 91 22.21 -15.66 -11.51
CA HIS A 91 21.54 -14.45 -12.04
C HIS A 91 20.98 -13.55 -10.93
N SER A 92 20.48 -14.14 -9.84
CA SER A 92 19.98 -13.38 -8.68
C SER A 92 21.12 -12.69 -7.92
N TYR A 93 22.26 -13.37 -7.80
CA TYR A 93 23.47 -12.79 -7.24
C TYR A 93 23.94 -11.58 -8.07
N LYS A 94 24.14 -11.77 -9.38
CA LYS A 94 24.64 -10.73 -10.30
C LYS A 94 23.72 -9.52 -10.34
N ALA A 95 22.41 -9.74 -10.40
CA ALA A 95 21.41 -8.65 -10.49
C ALA A 95 21.31 -7.81 -9.23
N HIS A 96 21.59 -8.39 -8.05
CA HIS A 96 21.28 -7.71 -6.77
C HIS A 96 22.50 -7.42 -5.90
N LEU A 97 23.69 -7.87 -6.26
CA LEU A 97 24.91 -7.61 -5.50
C LEU A 97 25.17 -6.11 -5.33
N GLY A 98 24.94 -5.31 -6.37
CA GLY A 98 25.13 -3.86 -6.35
C GLY A 98 24.19 -3.10 -5.39
N SER A 99 23.19 -3.77 -4.85
CA SER A 99 22.28 -3.21 -3.85
C SER A 99 22.67 -3.53 -2.41
N LEU A 100 23.79 -4.21 -2.21
CA LEU A 100 24.31 -4.55 -0.89
C LEU A 100 25.29 -3.49 -0.41
N LYS A 101 25.21 -3.12 0.86
CA LYS A 101 26.18 -2.22 1.51
C LYS A 101 27.58 -2.82 1.45
N PRO A 102 28.65 -2.00 1.30
CA PRO A 102 30.03 -2.50 1.46
C PRO A 102 30.21 -3.20 2.82
N GLY A 103 30.84 -4.39 2.80
CA GLY A 103 30.98 -5.23 3.98
C GLY A 103 29.75 -6.05 4.34
N GLY A 104 28.66 -5.92 3.60
CA GLY A 104 27.43 -6.70 3.79
C GLY A 104 27.64 -8.19 3.53
N ILE A 105 26.66 -9.00 3.95
CA ILE A 105 26.72 -10.46 3.91
C ILE A 105 25.98 -10.98 2.67
N VAL A 106 26.62 -11.84 1.89
CA VAL A 106 26.00 -12.61 0.80
C VAL A 106 25.89 -14.06 1.23
N ILE A 107 24.66 -14.55 1.40
CA ILE A 107 24.40 -15.99 1.48
C ILE A 107 23.97 -16.44 0.07
N TYR A 108 24.62 -17.43 -0.47
CA TYR A 108 24.28 -17.95 -1.80
C TYR A 108 24.15 -19.47 -1.82
N ASP A 109 23.28 -19.97 -2.69
CA ASP A 109 23.13 -21.40 -2.91
C ASP A 109 24.31 -21.92 -3.72
N SER A 110 25.23 -22.66 -3.05
CA SER A 110 26.45 -23.20 -3.68
C SER A 110 26.18 -24.35 -4.67
N ASP A 111 24.94 -24.84 -4.75
CA ASP A 111 24.54 -25.76 -5.80
C ASP A 111 24.38 -25.05 -7.15
N HIS A 112 24.06 -23.75 -7.14
CA HIS A 112 23.78 -22.93 -8.32
C HIS A 112 24.80 -21.83 -8.62
N LEU A 113 25.62 -21.43 -7.65
CA LEU A 113 26.73 -20.47 -7.81
C LEU A 113 27.98 -21.07 -7.15
N LYS A 114 29.05 -21.29 -7.92
CA LYS A 114 30.30 -21.83 -7.37
C LYS A 114 31.19 -20.71 -6.83
N ALA A 115 31.95 -21.00 -5.78
CA ALA A 115 32.86 -20.03 -5.17
C ALA A 115 33.91 -19.51 -6.16
N GLU A 116 34.37 -20.37 -7.07
CA GLU A 116 35.32 -20.05 -8.13
C GLU A 116 34.77 -19.08 -9.19
N ASP A 117 33.44 -18.99 -9.34
CA ASP A 117 32.78 -18.08 -10.29
C ASP A 117 32.58 -16.67 -9.72
N ILE A 118 32.89 -16.46 -8.44
CA ILE A 118 32.76 -15.16 -7.77
C ILE A 118 34.02 -14.32 -8.04
N PRO A 119 33.88 -13.12 -8.65
CA PRO A 119 35.00 -12.24 -8.91
C PRO A 119 35.77 -11.87 -7.63
N ALA A 120 37.11 -11.87 -7.69
CA ALA A 120 37.97 -11.59 -6.54
C ALA A 120 37.69 -10.24 -5.88
N GLU A 121 37.32 -9.23 -6.67
CA GLU A 121 36.93 -7.91 -6.19
C GLU A 121 35.68 -7.95 -5.29
N ASN A 122 34.72 -8.84 -5.60
CA ASN A 122 33.53 -9.01 -4.79
C ASN A 122 33.83 -9.72 -3.48
N LEU A 123 34.78 -10.67 -3.46
CA LEU A 123 35.23 -11.36 -2.25
C LEU A 123 35.90 -10.40 -1.26
N THR A 124 36.53 -9.33 -1.74
CA THR A 124 37.11 -8.30 -0.88
C THR A 124 36.09 -7.28 -0.38
N LYS A 125 35.04 -7.01 -1.18
CA LYS A 125 34.05 -5.99 -0.90
C LYS A 125 32.92 -6.51 0.01
N TYR A 126 32.58 -7.80 -0.06
CA TYR A 126 31.45 -8.41 0.65
C TYR A 126 31.87 -9.71 1.34
N ARG A 127 31.14 -10.07 2.38
CA ARG A 127 31.34 -11.34 3.10
C ARG A 127 30.48 -12.43 2.47
N HIS A 128 31.10 -13.40 1.80
CA HIS A 128 30.40 -14.47 1.11
C HIS A 128 30.30 -15.74 1.95
N VAL A 129 29.09 -16.33 2.00
CA VAL A 129 28.77 -17.57 2.71
C VAL A 129 28.04 -18.50 1.75
N GLY A 130 28.76 -19.50 1.23
CA GLY A 130 28.18 -20.56 0.38
C GLY A 130 27.49 -21.61 1.23
N VAL A 131 26.25 -21.94 0.90
CA VAL A 131 25.45 -23.00 1.53
C VAL A 131 24.79 -23.81 0.42
N ALA A 132 24.92 -25.13 0.43
CA ALA A 132 24.29 -26.03 -0.54
C ALA A 132 22.78 -26.15 -0.23
N ILE A 133 22.05 -25.03 -0.35
CA ILE A 133 20.66 -24.89 0.10
C ILE A 133 19.75 -25.91 -0.56
N SER A 134 19.88 -26.08 -1.89
CA SER A 134 19.05 -27.01 -2.65
C SER A 134 19.30 -28.46 -2.23
N SER A 135 20.55 -28.90 -2.20
CA SER A 135 20.92 -30.28 -1.82
C SER A 135 20.54 -30.61 -0.37
N LEU A 136 20.85 -29.71 0.57
CA LEU A 136 20.53 -29.89 1.99
C LEU A 136 19.01 -29.90 2.24
N THR A 137 18.25 -29.13 1.47
CA THR A 137 16.78 -29.16 1.56
C THR A 137 16.25 -30.53 1.10
N VAL A 138 16.73 -31.04 -0.04
CA VAL A 138 16.32 -32.35 -0.55
C VAL A 138 16.63 -33.46 0.44
N GLU A 139 17.82 -33.45 1.04
CA GLU A 139 18.22 -34.39 2.09
C GLU A 139 17.27 -34.34 3.29
N ALA A 140 16.95 -33.14 3.78
CA ALA A 140 16.10 -32.93 4.96
C ALA A 140 14.65 -33.38 4.74
N ILE A 141 14.10 -33.26 3.52
CA ILE A 141 12.71 -33.62 3.24
C ILE A 141 12.54 -35.05 2.70
N GLY A 142 13.63 -35.75 2.43
CA GLY A 142 13.61 -37.13 1.93
C GLY A 142 13.04 -37.28 0.51
N GLY A 143 13.13 -36.24 -0.34
CA GLY A 143 12.47 -36.18 -1.63
C GLY A 143 13.40 -36.34 -2.82
N THR A 144 12.84 -36.70 -3.98
CA THR A 144 13.50 -36.61 -5.30
C THR A 144 13.28 -35.21 -5.85
N GLY A 145 13.80 -34.22 -5.16
CA GLY A 145 13.59 -32.81 -5.26
C GLY A 145 13.33 -32.20 -6.62
N ARG A 146 12.18 -31.65 -6.78
CA ARG A 146 12.02 -30.39 -7.48
C ARG A 146 11.92 -29.30 -6.42
N ASP A 147 13.07 -28.85 -5.95
CA ASP A 147 13.34 -27.62 -5.16
C ASP A 147 12.24 -27.07 -4.23
N LYS A 148 11.30 -27.92 -3.80
CA LYS A 148 10.22 -27.51 -2.88
C LYS A 148 10.76 -27.53 -1.45
N GLY A 149 10.80 -26.37 -0.82
CA GLY A 149 11.19 -26.25 0.58
C GLY A 149 12.47 -25.45 0.83
N LYS A 150 13.27 -25.11 -0.20
CA LYS A 150 14.49 -24.30 -0.01
C LYS A 150 14.19 -22.92 0.61
N ASN A 151 13.02 -22.38 0.35
CA ASN A 151 12.52 -21.19 1.01
C ASN A 151 12.39 -21.40 2.53
N VAL A 152 11.86 -22.54 2.97
CA VAL A 152 11.64 -22.83 4.39
C VAL A 152 12.96 -23.18 5.08
N PHE A 153 13.87 -23.88 4.40
CA PHE A 153 15.25 -24.08 4.85
C PHE A 153 15.94 -22.73 5.10
N SER A 154 15.88 -21.84 4.13
CA SER A 154 16.47 -20.50 4.22
C SER A 154 15.86 -19.67 5.36
N LEU A 155 14.54 -19.81 5.60
CA LEU A 155 13.89 -19.17 6.76
C LEU A 155 14.49 -19.68 8.08
N GLY A 156 14.78 -20.99 8.20
CA GLY A 156 15.46 -21.57 9.36
C GLY A 156 16.85 -20.96 9.55
N LEU A 157 17.62 -20.86 8.47
CA LEU A 157 18.96 -20.26 8.47
C LEU A 157 18.94 -18.79 8.95
N LEU A 158 18.03 -17.98 8.40
CA LEU A 158 17.86 -16.58 8.81
C LEU A 158 17.38 -16.47 10.26
N ALA A 159 16.47 -17.37 10.68
CA ALA A 159 16.00 -17.40 12.06
C ALA A 159 17.14 -17.64 13.06
N LYS A 160 18.11 -18.51 12.70
CA LYS A 160 19.32 -18.73 13.49
C LYS A 160 20.22 -17.51 13.52
N MET A 161 20.47 -16.90 12.36
CA MET A 161 21.39 -15.75 12.23
C MET A 161 20.91 -14.52 12.98
N PHE A 162 19.61 -14.28 13.01
CA PHE A 162 19.00 -13.11 13.65
C PHE A 162 18.39 -13.41 15.01
N ASP A 163 18.71 -14.54 15.63
CA ASP A 163 18.20 -14.98 16.93
C ASP A 163 16.68 -14.80 17.07
N LEU A 164 15.95 -15.21 16.02
CA LEU A 164 14.50 -15.01 15.96
C LEU A 164 13.77 -16.05 16.82
N ASN A 165 12.57 -15.71 17.28
CA ASN A 165 11.74 -16.58 18.12
C ASN A 165 11.22 -17.81 17.34
N VAL A 166 11.95 -18.93 17.47
CA VAL A 166 11.66 -20.19 16.77
C VAL A 166 10.28 -20.73 17.11
N ALA A 167 9.84 -20.65 18.38
CA ALA A 167 8.53 -21.14 18.78
C ALA A 167 7.39 -20.39 18.05
N LYS A 168 7.49 -19.06 17.95
CA LYS A 168 6.54 -18.25 17.17
C LYS A 168 6.60 -18.60 15.67
N LEU A 169 7.80 -18.81 15.10
CA LEU A 169 7.96 -19.19 13.70
C LEU A 169 7.35 -20.56 13.40
N THR A 170 7.64 -21.56 14.21
CA THR A 170 7.08 -22.91 14.07
C THR A 170 5.55 -22.87 14.13
N ARG A 171 4.98 -22.08 15.03
CA ARG A 171 3.54 -21.88 15.11
C ARG A 171 2.99 -21.25 13.83
N LEU A 172 3.59 -20.19 13.30
CA LEU A 172 3.19 -19.55 12.04
C LEU A 172 3.25 -20.52 10.86
N LEU A 173 4.30 -21.32 10.77
CA LEU A 173 4.44 -22.36 9.74
C LEU A 173 3.32 -23.39 9.87
N THR A 174 3.04 -23.89 11.09
CA THR A 174 1.95 -24.84 11.33
C THR A 174 0.60 -24.26 10.96
N GLU A 175 0.29 -23.03 11.37
CA GLU A 175 -0.94 -22.30 11.02
C GLU A 175 -1.13 -22.19 9.50
N ARG A 176 -0.04 -21.91 8.76
CA ARG A 176 -0.06 -21.79 7.28
C ARG A 176 -0.46 -23.08 6.59
N PHE A 177 -0.13 -24.21 7.16
CA PHE A 177 -0.38 -25.53 6.58
C PHE A 177 -1.59 -26.24 7.23
N THR A 178 -2.26 -25.62 8.22
CA THR A 178 -3.51 -26.14 8.81
C THR A 178 -4.57 -26.32 7.72
N GLY A 179 -5.21 -27.49 7.69
CA GLY A 179 -6.20 -27.84 6.66
C GLY A 179 -5.61 -28.38 5.35
N LYS A 180 -4.28 -28.49 5.24
CA LYS A 180 -3.59 -29.21 4.17
C LYS A 180 -3.18 -30.62 4.63
N ASP A 181 -2.64 -31.41 3.70
CA ASP A 181 -2.08 -32.73 4.04
C ASP A 181 -1.03 -32.59 5.18
N PRO A 182 -1.16 -33.34 6.28
CA PRO A 182 -0.21 -33.33 7.39
C PRO A 182 1.27 -33.51 6.99
N LYS A 183 1.52 -34.29 5.93
CA LYS A 183 2.87 -34.48 5.37
C LYS A 183 3.50 -33.17 4.85
N VAL A 184 2.68 -32.24 4.37
CA VAL A 184 3.18 -30.93 3.89
C VAL A 184 3.70 -30.09 5.06
N ALA A 185 3.01 -30.10 6.19
CA ALA A 185 3.44 -29.42 7.41
C ALA A 185 4.71 -30.05 7.99
N GLU A 186 4.78 -31.38 8.04
CA GLU A 186 5.95 -32.13 8.49
C GLU A 186 7.17 -31.83 7.61
N THR A 187 7.02 -31.89 6.29
CA THR A 187 8.07 -31.56 5.33
C THR A 187 8.58 -30.13 5.50
N ALA A 188 7.68 -29.17 5.71
CA ALA A 188 8.05 -27.78 5.95
C ALA A 188 8.84 -27.62 7.26
N LEU A 189 8.43 -28.29 8.33
CA LEU A 189 9.13 -28.26 9.62
C LEU A 189 10.51 -28.94 9.54
N ASN A 190 10.64 -30.04 8.81
CA ASN A 190 11.92 -30.70 8.58
C ASN A 190 12.90 -29.79 7.83
N ALA A 191 12.46 -29.13 6.76
CA ALA A 191 13.26 -28.16 6.03
C ALA A 191 13.66 -26.96 6.92
N PHE A 192 12.73 -26.43 7.72
CA PHE A 192 13.02 -25.36 8.68
C PHE A 192 14.07 -25.75 9.70
N ASN A 193 13.90 -26.91 10.34
CA ASN A 193 14.82 -27.41 11.37
C ASN A 193 16.21 -27.68 10.79
N ALA A 194 16.30 -28.20 9.57
CA ALA A 194 17.58 -28.41 8.90
C ALA A 194 18.32 -27.09 8.68
N GLY A 195 17.65 -26.06 8.20
CA GLY A 195 18.23 -24.72 8.05
C GLY A 195 18.62 -24.09 9.38
N TYR A 196 17.77 -24.17 10.40
CA TYR A 196 18.03 -23.62 11.72
C TYR A 196 19.22 -24.30 12.42
N ASN A 197 19.38 -25.62 12.27
CA ASN A 197 20.46 -26.39 12.88
C ASN A 197 21.74 -26.39 12.02
N TYR A 198 21.69 -25.85 10.80
CA TYR A 198 22.86 -25.78 9.94
C TYR A 198 23.95 -24.93 10.59
N GLN A 199 25.16 -25.46 10.59
CA GLN A 199 26.34 -24.76 11.12
C GLN A 199 27.05 -24.04 9.99
N LEU A 200 26.94 -22.74 9.95
CA LEU A 200 27.66 -21.90 9.00
C LEU A 200 29.15 -21.97 9.30
N ALA A 201 29.93 -22.64 8.48
CA ALA A 201 31.37 -22.87 8.68
C ALA A 201 32.20 -21.59 8.82
N SER A 202 31.65 -20.47 8.32
CA SER A 202 32.23 -19.14 8.37
C SER A 202 31.24 -18.11 8.92
N ALA A 203 30.36 -18.53 9.86
CA ALA A 203 29.39 -17.61 10.46
C ALA A 203 30.12 -16.44 11.11
N PRO A 204 30.03 -15.25 10.54
CA PRO A 204 30.79 -14.14 11.06
C PRO A 204 30.26 -13.69 12.41
N GLU A 205 28.95 -13.65 12.58
CA GLU A 205 28.28 -13.16 13.78
C GLU A 205 26.81 -13.63 13.78
N LEU A 206 26.25 -13.77 14.98
CA LEU A 206 24.80 -13.80 15.17
C LEU A 206 24.31 -12.38 15.47
N PHE A 207 23.15 -12.03 14.97
CA PHE A 207 22.56 -10.72 15.19
C PHE A 207 21.38 -10.82 16.14
N GLN A 208 21.26 -9.86 17.04
CA GLN A 208 20.13 -9.75 17.95
C GLN A 208 19.58 -8.32 17.88
N PHE A 209 18.30 -8.17 17.55
CA PHE A 209 17.67 -6.87 17.56
C PHE A 209 17.58 -6.30 18.98
N ASN A 210 17.79 -5.00 19.11
CA ASN A 210 17.45 -4.28 20.33
C ASN A 210 15.94 -4.42 20.60
N PRO A 211 15.47 -4.26 21.86
CA PRO A 211 14.04 -4.16 22.13
C PRO A 211 13.38 -3.09 21.26
N GLY A 212 12.22 -3.40 20.70
CA GLY A 212 11.45 -2.44 19.90
C GLY A 212 10.87 -1.33 20.76
N GLU A 213 10.56 -0.17 20.17
CA GLU A 213 9.91 0.95 20.87
C GLU A 213 8.44 0.63 21.22
N ASN A 214 7.86 -0.39 20.59
CA ASN A 214 6.46 -0.82 20.76
C ASN A 214 6.29 -1.91 21.85
N VAL A 215 7.24 -2.05 22.76
CA VAL A 215 7.18 -3.07 23.83
C VAL A 215 5.88 -2.93 24.65
N GLY A 216 5.14 -4.03 24.74
CA GLY A 216 3.86 -4.10 25.46
C GLY A 216 2.65 -3.56 24.69
N LEU A 217 2.80 -3.11 23.45
CA LEU A 217 1.67 -2.73 22.59
C LEU A 217 1.20 -3.94 21.76
N SER A 218 -0.12 -4.13 21.68
CA SER A 218 -0.67 -5.08 20.71
C SER A 218 -0.53 -4.51 19.30
N GLN A 219 0.13 -5.26 18.42
CA GLN A 219 0.33 -4.90 17.02
C GLN A 219 -0.35 -5.90 16.09
N VAL A 220 -0.90 -5.38 15.00
CA VAL A 220 -1.32 -6.16 13.84
C VAL A 220 -0.28 -6.05 12.73
N VAL A 221 -0.14 -7.11 11.95
CA VAL A 221 0.83 -7.17 10.84
C VAL A 221 0.09 -7.68 9.61
N MET A 222 -0.03 -6.83 8.60
CA MET A 222 -0.78 -7.14 7.39
C MET A 222 -0.28 -6.36 6.17
N SER A 223 -0.78 -6.70 5.00
CA SER A 223 -0.53 -5.92 3.78
C SER A 223 -1.48 -4.71 3.65
N GLY A 224 -1.14 -3.77 2.78
CA GLY A 224 -2.00 -2.62 2.50
C GLY A 224 -3.38 -3.02 1.97
N ASN A 225 -3.44 -4.03 1.08
CA ASN A 225 -4.71 -4.57 0.59
C ASN A 225 -5.54 -5.21 1.72
N GLU A 226 -4.90 -5.96 2.64
CA GLU A 226 -5.58 -6.52 3.81
C GLU A 226 -6.11 -5.40 4.71
N ALA A 227 -5.30 -4.40 5.01
CA ALA A 227 -5.66 -3.27 5.86
C ALA A 227 -6.85 -2.47 5.27
N LEU A 228 -6.79 -2.16 3.97
CA LEU A 228 -7.88 -1.45 3.28
C LEU A 228 -9.19 -2.24 3.33
N ALA A 229 -9.14 -3.55 3.05
CA ALA A 229 -10.32 -4.41 3.07
C ALA A 229 -10.92 -4.52 4.48
N TYR A 230 -10.11 -4.71 5.53
CA TYR A 230 -10.60 -4.72 6.90
C TYR A 230 -11.12 -3.35 7.35
N GLY A 231 -10.49 -2.26 6.93
CA GLY A 231 -10.98 -0.90 7.16
C GLY A 231 -12.36 -0.68 6.55
N LEU A 232 -12.60 -1.13 5.31
CA LEU A 232 -13.92 -1.10 4.66
C LEU A 232 -14.97 -1.88 5.44
N ILE A 233 -14.63 -3.09 5.92
CA ILE A 233 -15.55 -3.90 6.74
C ILE A 233 -15.88 -3.19 8.07
N ALA A 234 -14.85 -2.64 8.75
CA ALA A 234 -14.99 -1.91 10.01
C ALA A 234 -15.83 -0.62 9.83
N ALA A 235 -15.67 0.06 8.69
CA ALA A 235 -16.46 1.24 8.32
C ALA A 235 -17.91 0.92 7.98
N GLY A 236 -18.27 -0.36 7.87
CA GLY A 236 -19.64 -0.78 7.64
C GLY A 236 -20.00 -1.09 6.20
N VAL A 237 -19.02 -1.26 5.31
CA VAL A 237 -19.28 -1.81 3.97
C VAL A 237 -19.89 -3.20 4.13
N ARG A 238 -21.04 -3.45 3.47
CA ARG A 238 -21.76 -4.73 3.48
C ARG A 238 -22.10 -5.24 2.09
N PHE A 239 -21.74 -4.48 1.07
CA PHE A 239 -21.84 -4.91 -0.31
C PHE A 239 -20.59 -4.53 -1.08
N GLY A 240 -20.04 -5.46 -1.83
CA GLY A 240 -18.96 -5.23 -2.78
C GLY A 240 -19.26 -5.85 -4.12
N ALA A 241 -18.77 -5.22 -5.18
CA ALA A 241 -18.83 -5.78 -6.53
C ALA A 241 -17.55 -5.46 -7.29
N GLY A 242 -16.99 -6.43 -8.03
CA GLY A 242 -15.73 -6.25 -8.70
C GLY A 242 -15.46 -7.25 -9.82
N TYR A 243 -14.52 -6.88 -10.68
CA TYR A 243 -13.89 -7.74 -11.67
C TYR A 243 -12.41 -7.90 -11.32
N PRO A 244 -11.82 -9.10 -11.46
CA PRO A 244 -10.45 -9.34 -11.02
C PRO A 244 -9.43 -8.64 -11.92
N ILE A 245 -8.56 -7.87 -11.30
CA ILE A 245 -7.39 -7.24 -11.92
C ILE A 245 -6.31 -7.01 -10.85
N THR A 246 -5.05 -7.31 -11.14
CA THR A 246 -3.93 -7.02 -10.24
C THR A 246 -3.72 -5.49 -10.13
N PRO A 247 -3.55 -4.92 -8.91
CA PRO A 247 -3.47 -5.54 -7.57
C PRO A 247 -4.80 -5.58 -6.79
N TRP A 248 -5.91 -5.11 -7.33
CA TRP A 248 -7.23 -5.05 -6.68
C TRP A 248 -7.77 -6.43 -6.24
N THR A 249 -7.38 -7.50 -6.95
CA THR A 249 -7.94 -8.86 -6.73
C THR A 249 -7.82 -9.33 -5.29
N ASP A 250 -6.73 -9.01 -4.58
CA ASP A 250 -6.54 -9.44 -3.18
C ASP A 250 -7.59 -8.82 -2.24
N ILE A 251 -7.93 -7.54 -2.45
CA ILE A 251 -9.02 -6.86 -1.72
C ILE A 251 -10.35 -7.56 -2.01
N MET A 252 -10.61 -7.83 -3.30
CA MET A 252 -11.83 -8.51 -3.76
C MET A 252 -11.99 -9.89 -3.11
N GLU A 253 -10.93 -10.71 -3.10
CA GLU A 253 -10.95 -12.04 -2.51
C GLU A 253 -11.16 -12.01 -0.99
N LEU A 254 -10.53 -11.05 -0.30
CA LEU A 254 -10.72 -10.87 1.13
C LEU A 254 -12.14 -10.45 1.45
N LEU A 255 -12.68 -9.45 0.76
CA LEU A 255 -14.06 -8.99 0.95
C LEU A 255 -15.06 -10.11 0.66
N ARG A 256 -14.86 -10.90 -0.42
CA ARG A 256 -15.71 -12.06 -0.75
C ARG A 256 -15.74 -13.10 0.37
N ARG A 257 -14.60 -13.36 1.01
CA ARG A 257 -14.47 -14.32 2.12
C ARG A 257 -15.04 -13.80 3.43
N GLU A 258 -14.82 -12.51 3.72
CA GLU A 258 -15.12 -11.97 5.04
C GLU A 258 -16.51 -11.33 5.16
N LEU A 259 -17.00 -10.60 4.14
CA LEU A 259 -18.30 -9.91 4.22
C LEU A 259 -19.47 -10.78 4.66
N PRO A 260 -19.59 -12.07 4.21
CA PRO A 260 -20.68 -12.94 4.68
C PRO A 260 -20.72 -13.14 6.20
N LYS A 261 -19.58 -13.08 6.88
CA LYS A 261 -19.50 -13.21 8.35
C LYS A 261 -20.14 -12.02 9.08
N TYR A 262 -20.31 -10.90 8.39
CA TYR A 262 -20.88 -9.66 8.90
C TYR A 262 -22.23 -9.31 8.25
N GLY A 263 -22.91 -10.28 7.65
CA GLY A 263 -24.21 -10.09 7.00
C GLY A 263 -24.15 -9.31 5.68
N GLY A 264 -22.99 -9.25 5.07
CA GLY A 264 -22.75 -8.65 3.76
C GLY A 264 -22.56 -9.69 2.64
N SER A 265 -22.28 -9.20 1.45
CA SER A 265 -21.99 -10.05 0.27
C SER A 265 -21.01 -9.36 -0.67
N PHE A 266 -20.30 -10.17 -1.45
CA PHE A 266 -19.46 -9.68 -2.55
C PHE A 266 -19.82 -10.40 -3.84
N GLN A 267 -20.04 -9.64 -4.91
CA GLN A 267 -20.36 -10.16 -6.25
C GLN A 267 -19.18 -9.97 -7.19
N GLN A 268 -18.65 -11.05 -7.73
CA GLN A 268 -17.79 -11.00 -8.91
C GLN A 268 -18.67 -10.80 -10.14
N CYS A 269 -18.36 -9.76 -10.91
CA CYS A 269 -19.08 -9.39 -12.13
C CYS A 269 -18.34 -9.85 -13.38
N GLU A 270 -19.01 -9.75 -14.53
CA GLU A 270 -18.45 -10.07 -15.85
C GLU A 270 -17.41 -9.05 -16.30
N ASP A 271 -17.58 -7.76 -15.90
CA ASP A 271 -16.69 -6.65 -16.23
C ASP A 271 -16.79 -5.52 -15.20
N GLU A 272 -15.99 -4.49 -15.41
CA GLU A 272 -15.90 -3.31 -14.55
C GLU A 272 -17.14 -2.43 -14.59
N ILE A 273 -17.85 -2.35 -15.73
CA ILE A 273 -19.07 -1.54 -15.90
C ILE A 273 -20.20 -2.17 -15.08
N ALA A 274 -20.37 -3.50 -15.18
CA ALA A 274 -21.33 -4.25 -14.37
C ALA A 274 -21.04 -4.08 -12.88
N SER A 275 -19.77 -4.14 -12.47
CA SER A 275 -19.38 -4.07 -11.06
C SER A 275 -19.69 -2.70 -10.43
N ILE A 276 -19.39 -1.58 -11.11
CA ILE A 276 -19.72 -0.26 -10.57
C ILE A 276 -21.23 -0.01 -10.58
N SER A 277 -21.94 -0.48 -11.60
CA SER A 277 -23.41 -0.34 -11.69
C SER A 277 -24.11 -1.09 -10.56
N MET A 278 -23.64 -2.31 -10.20
CA MET A 278 -24.14 -3.05 -9.04
C MET A 278 -23.86 -2.32 -7.73
N ALA A 279 -22.67 -1.77 -7.56
CA ALA A 279 -22.30 -1.03 -6.36
C ALA A 279 -23.14 0.26 -6.21
N ILE A 280 -23.42 0.98 -7.29
CA ILE A 280 -24.33 2.14 -7.31
C ILE A 280 -25.74 1.72 -6.90
N GLY A 281 -26.27 0.61 -7.46
CA GLY A 281 -27.59 0.08 -7.10
C GLY A 281 -27.71 -0.31 -5.63
N ALA A 282 -26.67 -0.95 -5.07
CA ALA A 282 -26.60 -1.28 -3.65
C ALA A 282 -26.54 -0.04 -2.76
N SER A 283 -25.77 0.98 -3.19
CA SER A 283 -25.67 2.27 -2.52
C SER A 283 -27.01 3.00 -2.49
N TRP A 284 -27.70 3.02 -3.63
CA TRP A 284 -29.07 3.56 -3.70
C TRP A 284 -30.01 2.82 -2.76
N GLY A 285 -29.88 1.49 -2.64
CA GLY A 285 -30.61 0.66 -1.68
C GLY A 285 -30.30 0.94 -0.21
N GLY A 286 -29.44 1.93 0.09
CA GLY A 286 -29.08 2.36 1.45
C GLY A 286 -27.94 1.54 2.07
N ARG A 287 -27.26 0.69 1.31
CA ARG A 287 -26.08 -0.04 1.80
C ARG A 287 -24.82 0.75 1.47
N VAL A 288 -23.83 0.73 2.35
CA VAL A 288 -22.51 1.21 1.98
C VAL A 288 -21.87 0.19 1.05
N ALA A 289 -21.57 0.61 -0.16
CA ALA A 289 -21.08 -0.26 -1.23
C ALA A 289 -19.68 0.15 -1.68
N VAL A 290 -18.90 -0.86 -2.09
CA VAL A 290 -17.56 -0.68 -2.63
C VAL A 290 -17.41 -1.39 -3.97
N THR A 291 -16.71 -0.75 -4.88
CA THR A 291 -16.11 -1.38 -6.06
C THR A 291 -14.65 -0.95 -6.16
N GLY A 292 -13.87 -1.66 -6.94
CA GLY A 292 -12.49 -1.26 -7.18
C GLY A 292 -11.96 -1.81 -8.49
N SER A 293 -10.77 -1.36 -8.83
CA SER A 293 -10.01 -1.81 -10.00
C SER A 293 -8.57 -1.28 -9.92
N SER A 294 -7.92 -1.23 -11.05
CA SER A 294 -6.66 -0.54 -11.33
C SER A 294 -6.88 0.29 -12.61
N GLY A 295 -5.97 1.16 -12.98
CA GLY A 295 -6.08 2.12 -14.08
C GLY A 295 -6.92 1.69 -15.29
N PRO A 296 -6.66 0.52 -15.94
CA PRO A 296 -7.46 0.07 -17.08
C PRO A 296 -8.96 -0.06 -16.78
N GLY A 297 -9.29 -0.65 -15.62
CA GLY A 297 -10.69 -0.83 -15.23
C GLY A 297 -11.32 0.44 -14.66
N ILE A 298 -10.54 1.34 -14.05
CA ILE A 298 -11.03 2.68 -13.68
C ILE A 298 -11.46 3.45 -14.91
N SER A 299 -10.71 3.35 -16.01
CA SER A 299 -11.09 3.95 -17.30
C SER A 299 -12.47 3.50 -17.76
N LEU A 300 -12.82 2.22 -17.59
CA LEU A 300 -14.14 1.68 -17.94
C LEU A 300 -15.24 2.12 -16.97
N LYS A 301 -14.90 2.51 -15.76
CA LYS A 301 -15.86 2.94 -14.72
C LYS A 301 -16.20 4.45 -14.79
N THR A 302 -15.50 5.24 -15.57
CA THR A 302 -15.58 6.71 -15.51
C THR A 302 -16.98 7.27 -15.82
N GLU A 303 -17.69 6.69 -16.77
CA GLU A 303 -19.06 7.12 -17.11
C GLU A 303 -20.01 6.86 -15.93
N ALA A 304 -20.03 5.64 -15.41
CA ALA A 304 -20.88 5.27 -14.27
C ALA A 304 -20.50 6.03 -12.98
N LEU A 305 -19.22 6.40 -12.82
CA LEU A 305 -18.78 7.26 -11.72
C LEU A 305 -19.37 8.69 -11.87
N GLY A 306 -19.46 9.20 -13.11
CA GLY A 306 -20.18 10.43 -13.44
C GLY A 306 -21.66 10.33 -13.08
N TRP A 307 -22.31 9.20 -13.39
CA TRP A 307 -23.68 8.93 -12.98
C TRP A 307 -23.83 8.92 -11.45
N ALA A 308 -22.91 8.30 -10.71
CA ALA A 308 -22.94 8.33 -9.24
C ALA A 308 -22.84 9.76 -8.67
N VAL A 309 -22.08 10.64 -9.32
CA VAL A 309 -22.04 12.08 -8.97
C VAL A 309 -23.36 12.76 -9.28
N MET A 310 -23.94 12.52 -10.46
CA MET A 310 -25.24 13.09 -10.88
C MET A 310 -26.35 12.68 -9.92
N ALA A 311 -26.42 11.41 -9.57
CA ALA A 311 -27.41 10.84 -8.66
C ALA A 311 -27.08 11.07 -7.16
N GLU A 312 -25.97 11.72 -6.86
CA GLU A 312 -25.49 12.00 -5.48
C GLU A 312 -25.41 10.74 -4.61
N MET A 313 -24.85 9.65 -5.13
CA MET A 313 -24.75 8.36 -4.46
C MET A 313 -23.51 8.26 -3.58
N PRO A 314 -23.63 7.82 -2.30
CA PRO A 314 -22.50 7.52 -1.43
C PRO A 314 -21.85 6.20 -1.88
N LEU A 315 -20.79 6.26 -2.65
CA LEU A 315 -20.09 5.12 -3.23
C LEU A 315 -18.61 5.17 -2.92
N ILE A 316 -17.99 4.01 -2.63
CA ILE A 316 -16.55 3.90 -2.50
C ILE A 316 -16.00 3.21 -3.75
N VAL A 317 -15.00 3.84 -4.36
CA VAL A 317 -14.25 3.29 -5.49
C VAL A 317 -12.78 3.20 -5.08
N VAL A 318 -12.21 2.01 -5.12
CA VAL A 318 -10.79 1.79 -4.81
C VAL A 318 -10.03 1.67 -6.12
N ASP A 319 -9.06 2.54 -6.32
CA ASP A 319 -8.08 2.45 -7.40
C ASP A 319 -6.74 2.03 -6.83
N VAL A 320 -6.34 0.80 -7.12
CA VAL A 320 -5.01 0.29 -6.78
C VAL A 320 -4.11 0.52 -7.99
N GLN A 321 -3.44 1.67 -8.00
CA GLN A 321 -2.63 2.15 -9.12
C GLN A 321 -1.45 1.20 -9.42
N ARG A 322 -1.12 1.09 -10.70
CA ARG A 322 0.03 0.34 -11.21
C ARG A 322 0.61 1.03 -12.43
N GLY A 323 1.78 0.60 -12.88
CA GLY A 323 2.40 1.16 -14.08
C GLY A 323 1.49 1.07 -15.31
N GLY A 324 1.22 2.22 -15.94
CA GLY A 324 0.45 2.39 -17.16
C GLY A 324 1.34 2.71 -18.38
N PRO A 325 0.75 3.12 -19.53
CA PRO A 325 -0.67 3.07 -19.89
C PRO A 325 -1.15 1.67 -20.32
N SER A 326 -2.46 1.51 -20.57
CA SER A 326 -3.13 0.26 -20.93
C SER A 326 -2.92 -0.81 -19.84
N THR A 327 -2.61 -2.06 -20.19
CA THR A 327 -2.28 -3.10 -19.20
C THR A 327 -0.93 -2.85 -18.51
N GLY A 328 -0.06 -2.07 -19.13
CA GLY A 328 1.19 -1.56 -18.59
C GLY A 328 2.08 -2.57 -17.88
N MET A 329 2.48 -2.25 -16.68
CA MET A 329 3.28 -3.09 -15.79
C MET A 329 2.45 -3.49 -14.56
N PRO A 330 1.73 -4.63 -14.61
CA PRO A 330 0.69 -4.98 -13.62
C PRO A 330 1.17 -5.10 -12.17
N THR A 331 2.46 -5.32 -11.97
CA THR A 331 3.08 -5.58 -10.66
C THR A 331 4.10 -4.52 -10.26
N ASN A 332 4.12 -3.39 -10.96
CA ASN A 332 5.06 -2.29 -10.74
C ASN A 332 4.34 -1.05 -10.19
N ILE A 333 5.08 -0.23 -9.46
CA ILE A 333 4.56 0.91 -8.73
C ILE A 333 4.52 2.14 -9.63
N GLU A 334 3.37 2.76 -9.76
CA GLU A 334 3.20 4.13 -10.27
C GLU A 334 2.04 4.84 -9.58
N GLN A 335 2.05 6.17 -9.64
CA GLN A 335 1.00 7.07 -9.15
C GLN A 335 0.44 7.88 -10.33
N SER A 336 0.11 7.18 -11.43
CA SER A 336 -0.24 7.80 -12.71
C SER A 336 -1.74 7.90 -12.97
N ASP A 337 -2.59 7.44 -12.04
CA ASP A 337 -4.05 7.46 -12.18
C ASP A 337 -4.71 8.67 -11.49
N LEU A 338 -3.93 9.63 -10.94
CA LEU A 338 -4.46 10.81 -10.25
C LEU A 338 -5.38 11.64 -11.15
N ASN A 339 -4.98 11.90 -12.38
CA ASN A 339 -5.76 12.70 -13.31
C ASN A 339 -7.09 12.02 -13.68
N ILE A 340 -7.09 10.72 -13.93
CA ILE A 340 -8.34 10.00 -14.22
C ILE A 340 -9.24 9.92 -12.98
N ALA A 341 -8.67 9.78 -11.79
CA ALA A 341 -9.42 9.79 -10.54
C ALA A 341 -10.09 11.14 -10.28
N CYS A 342 -9.39 12.25 -10.52
CA CYS A 342 -9.92 13.60 -10.29
C CYS A 342 -10.84 14.09 -11.42
N PHE A 343 -10.46 13.85 -12.68
CA PHE A 343 -11.07 14.50 -13.86
C PHE A 343 -11.54 13.51 -14.92
N GLY A 344 -11.35 12.21 -14.73
CA GLY A 344 -11.78 11.21 -15.71
C GLY A 344 -13.30 11.21 -15.94
N GLY A 345 -13.71 11.00 -17.19
CA GLY A 345 -15.09 11.03 -17.63
C GLY A 345 -15.41 12.31 -18.44
N HIS A 346 -16.70 12.60 -18.59
CA HIS A 346 -17.18 13.75 -19.32
C HIS A 346 -18.01 14.66 -18.39
N GLY A 347 -18.13 15.94 -18.76
CA GLY A 347 -18.86 16.96 -18.01
C GLY A 347 -18.20 17.31 -16.67
N ASP A 348 -18.85 18.21 -15.93
CA ASP A 348 -18.39 18.66 -14.62
C ASP A 348 -18.86 17.67 -13.53
N SER A 349 -18.00 16.70 -13.23
CA SER A 349 -18.28 15.60 -12.30
C SER A 349 -17.39 15.67 -11.06
N PRO A 350 -17.68 16.59 -10.11
CA PRO A 350 -16.86 16.77 -8.92
C PRO A 350 -16.95 15.53 -8.00
N ARG A 351 -15.81 15.00 -7.59
CA ARG A 351 -15.72 13.83 -6.73
C ARG A 351 -14.59 13.96 -5.72
N VAL A 352 -14.68 13.20 -4.64
CA VAL A 352 -13.64 13.18 -3.61
C VAL A 352 -12.57 12.15 -3.99
N VAL A 353 -11.29 12.53 -3.84
CA VAL A 353 -10.14 11.66 -4.06
C VAL A 353 -9.19 11.75 -2.89
N ILE A 354 -8.87 10.60 -2.29
CA ILE A 354 -8.01 10.49 -1.10
C ILE A 354 -6.88 9.49 -1.40
N GLY A 355 -5.64 9.87 -1.12
CA GLY A 355 -4.46 8.99 -1.26
C GLY A 355 -4.14 8.27 0.05
N THR A 356 -3.74 7.01 -0.02
CA THR A 356 -3.22 6.26 1.14
C THR A 356 -1.70 6.32 1.18
N SER A 357 -1.09 6.39 2.36
CA SER A 357 0.35 6.61 2.53
C SER A 357 1.11 5.45 3.19
N SER A 358 0.44 4.65 4.00
CA SER A 358 1.00 3.49 4.70
C SER A 358 -0.04 2.38 4.82
N VAL A 359 0.36 1.22 5.32
CA VAL A 359 -0.57 0.12 5.59
C VAL A 359 -1.58 0.50 6.68
N GLU A 360 -1.13 1.14 7.75
CA GLU A 360 -2.02 1.68 8.79
C GLU A 360 -3.00 2.70 8.20
N ASP A 361 -2.51 3.62 7.39
CA ASP A 361 -3.34 4.65 6.77
C ASP A 361 -4.37 4.07 5.79
N CYS A 362 -4.10 2.94 5.13
CA CYS A 362 -5.09 2.22 4.34
C CYS A 362 -6.33 1.84 5.17
N PHE A 363 -6.11 1.34 6.40
CA PHE A 363 -7.22 0.97 7.29
C PHE A 363 -8.08 2.17 7.67
N TYR A 364 -7.45 3.27 8.11
CA TYR A 364 -8.18 4.46 8.56
C TYR A 364 -8.76 5.28 7.40
N THR A 365 -8.09 5.34 6.25
CA THR A 365 -8.61 6.00 5.04
C THR A 365 -9.88 5.33 4.52
N ALA A 366 -9.99 4.00 4.62
CA ALA A 366 -11.22 3.31 4.25
C ALA A 366 -12.41 3.76 5.11
N ILE A 367 -12.20 3.93 6.42
CA ILE A 367 -13.22 4.40 7.36
C ILE A 367 -13.61 5.85 7.04
N GLU A 368 -12.61 6.70 6.83
CA GLU A 368 -12.80 8.10 6.51
C GLU A 368 -13.56 8.29 5.19
N ALA A 369 -13.20 7.53 4.15
CA ALA A 369 -13.86 7.57 2.85
C ALA A 369 -15.35 7.22 2.96
N VAL A 370 -15.69 6.19 3.74
CA VAL A 370 -17.10 5.82 3.99
C VAL A 370 -17.85 6.96 4.70
N ASN A 371 -17.23 7.57 5.71
CA ASN A 371 -17.83 8.69 6.45
C ASN A 371 -18.08 9.90 5.54
N ILE A 372 -17.11 10.25 4.71
CA ILE A 372 -17.22 11.34 3.74
C ILE A 372 -18.31 11.01 2.70
N ALA A 373 -18.30 9.83 2.12
CA ALA A 373 -19.29 9.44 1.12
C ALA A 373 -20.72 9.56 1.66
N ARG A 374 -20.96 9.08 2.89
CA ARG A 374 -22.28 9.15 3.53
C ARG A 374 -22.67 10.57 3.91
N LYS A 375 -21.76 11.34 4.52
CA LYS A 375 -22.03 12.71 4.96
C LYS A 375 -22.37 13.64 3.80
N TYR A 376 -21.64 13.51 2.70
CA TYR A 376 -21.75 14.42 1.56
C TYR A 376 -22.59 13.86 0.40
N SER A 377 -23.10 12.63 0.52
CA SER A 377 -23.84 11.94 -0.57
C SER A 377 -23.09 12.08 -1.90
N THR A 378 -21.88 11.54 -1.95
CA THR A 378 -20.96 11.69 -3.10
C THR A 378 -20.04 10.47 -3.20
N PRO A 379 -19.61 10.09 -4.41
CA PRO A 379 -18.60 9.05 -4.53
C PRO A 379 -17.25 9.53 -4.02
N VAL A 380 -16.50 8.60 -3.39
CA VAL A 380 -15.13 8.80 -2.93
C VAL A 380 -14.23 7.78 -3.61
N VAL A 381 -13.18 8.26 -4.27
CA VAL A 381 -12.12 7.43 -4.85
C VAL A 381 -10.96 7.36 -3.85
N ILE A 382 -10.58 6.15 -3.48
CA ILE A 382 -9.36 5.89 -2.69
C ILE A 382 -8.26 5.51 -3.68
N LEU A 383 -7.22 6.35 -3.77
CA LEU A 383 -6.01 6.06 -4.52
C LEU A 383 -4.99 5.38 -3.61
N THR A 384 -4.74 4.11 -3.84
CA THR A 384 -3.58 3.38 -3.32
C THR A 384 -2.71 2.97 -4.51
N ASP A 385 -1.59 2.29 -4.28
CA ASP A 385 -0.73 1.81 -5.36
C ASP A 385 -0.16 0.42 -5.05
N GLN A 386 0.42 -0.22 -6.07
CA GLN A 386 1.04 -1.55 -5.99
C GLN A 386 2.07 -1.63 -4.84
N GLY A 387 2.78 -0.53 -4.56
CA GLY A 387 3.81 -0.49 -3.52
C GLY A 387 3.21 -0.66 -2.12
N ILE A 388 2.11 0.05 -1.82
CA ILE A 388 1.40 -0.11 -0.54
C ILE A 388 0.59 -1.40 -0.54
N ALA A 389 -0.07 -1.73 -1.65
CA ALA A 389 -0.97 -2.88 -1.74
C ALA A 389 -0.36 -4.18 -1.24
N THR A 390 0.88 -4.45 -1.63
CA THR A 390 1.60 -5.69 -1.28
C THR A 390 2.58 -5.53 -0.12
N ARG A 391 2.86 -4.29 0.31
CA ARG A 391 3.76 -3.98 1.40
C ARG A 391 3.19 -4.47 2.73
N ILE A 392 4.00 -5.16 3.53
CA ILE A 392 3.65 -5.60 4.86
C ILE A 392 4.28 -4.62 5.87
N GLU A 393 3.46 -4.12 6.79
CA GLU A 393 3.87 -3.30 7.93
C GLU A 393 3.25 -3.83 9.22
N ALA A 394 3.86 -3.48 10.34
CA ALA A 394 3.27 -3.63 11.66
C ALA A 394 2.71 -2.27 12.10
N PHE A 395 1.55 -2.27 12.73
CA PHE A 395 0.99 -1.07 13.34
C PHE A 395 0.13 -1.43 14.56
N LYS A 396 -0.14 -0.43 15.39
CA LYS A 396 -0.92 -0.61 16.61
C LYS A 396 -2.31 -1.18 16.29
N GLU A 397 -2.73 -2.18 17.04
CA GLU A 397 -4.07 -2.77 16.89
C GLU A 397 -5.17 -1.69 17.05
N PRO A 398 -6.05 -1.52 16.04
CA PRO A 398 -7.12 -0.55 16.10
C PRO A 398 -8.13 -0.83 17.23
N ASP A 399 -8.60 0.21 17.90
CA ASP A 399 -9.70 0.10 18.85
C ASP A 399 -11.04 0.02 18.12
N LEU A 400 -11.44 -1.20 17.78
CA LEU A 400 -12.64 -1.45 17.00
C LEU A 400 -13.93 -0.97 17.69
N GLN A 401 -13.95 -0.87 19.02
CA GLN A 401 -15.15 -0.38 19.74
C GLN A 401 -15.44 1.09 19.42
N LYS A 402 -14.40 1.87 19.08
CA LYS A 402 -14.55 3.29 18.70
C LYS A 402 -14.81 3.48 17.20
N ILE A 403 -14.59 2.45 16.40
CA ILE A 403 -14.56 2.57 14.95
C ILE A 403 -15.80 1.98 14.29
N VAL A 404 -16.29 0.82 14.79
CA VAL A 404 -17.43 0.11 14.19
C VAL A 404 -18.69 0.97 14.25
N GLN A 405 -19.29 1.21 13.10
CA GLN A 405 -20.45 2.06 12.93
C GLN A 405 -21.73 1.26 12.70
N ASP A 406 -22.86 1.79 13.12
CA ASP A 406 -24.16 1.30 12.67
C ASP A 406 -24.35 1.63 11.19
N ILE A 407 -24.57 0.60 10.41
CA ILE A 407 -24.64 0.63 8.96
C ILE A 407 -26.03 0.32 8.43
N SER A 408 -27.00 0.22 9.31
CA SER A 408 -28.38 0.02 8.90
C SER A 408 -28.84 1.19 8.02
N PRO A 409 -29.60 0.93 6.96
CA PRO A 409 -30.24 2.00 6.22
C PRO A 409 -31.09 2.86 7.14
N ASP A 410 -30.91 4.19 7.05
CA ASP A 410 -31.77 5.09 7.80
C ASP A 410 -33.15 5.17 7.14
N LEU A 411 -34.12 4.46 7.70
CA LEU A 411 -35.53 4.40 7.26
C LEU A 411 -36.42 5.32 8.09
N THR A 412 -35.87 6.29 8.81
CA THR A 412 -36.66 7.25 9.60
C THR A 412 -37.68 7.95 8.69
N PRO A 413 -39.01 7.86 9.01
CA PRO A 413 -40.06 8.47 8.19
C PRO A 413 -39.89 9.97 8.05
N VAL A 414 -40.26 10.50 6.90
CA VAL A 414 -40.28 11.95 6.65
C VAL A 414 -41.62 12.41 6.13
N THR A 415 -41.97 13.69 6.37
CA THR A 415 -43.22 14.25 5.87
C THR A 415 -43.13 14.52 4.37
N ASP A 416 -42.08 15.17 3.95
CA ASP A 416 -41.73 15.46 2.54
C ASP A 416 -40.24 15.39 2.36
N HIS A 417 -39.77 15.14 1.14
CA HIS A 417 -38.35 15.03 0.87
C HIS A 417 -38.04 15.40 -0.57
N LYS A 418 -37.03 16.25 -0.74
CA LYS A 418 -36.41 16.56 -2.02
C LYS A 418 -34.97 16.00 -1.99
N PRO A 419 -34.69 14.94 -2.74
CA PRO A 419 -33.37 14.32 -2.72
C PRO A 419 -32.25 15.26 -3.21
N TYR A 420 -32.62 16.25 -4.02
CA TYR A 420 -31.70 17.22 -4.62
C TYR A 420 -32.06 18.66 -4.27
N ASP A 421 -32.51 18.87 -3.02
CA ASP A 421 -32.98 20.17 -2.52
C ASP A 421 -31.93 21.27 -2.70
N LEU A 422 -32.30 22.29 -3.48
CA LEU A 422 -31.44 23.45 -3.75
C LEU A 422 -31.36 24.41 -2.55
N SER A 423 -32.30 24.32 -1.62
CA SER A 423 -32.30 25.12 -0.38
C SER A 423 -31.48 24.46 0.75
N ALA A 424 -31.01 23.22 0.54
CA ALA A 424 -30.22 22.51 1.53
C ALA A 424 -28.90 23.24 1.80
N PRO A 425 -28.52 23.42 3.09
CA PRO A 425 -27.25 24.04 3.45
C PRO A 425 -26.08 23.33 2.78
N ASP A 426 -25.15 24.09 2.20
CA ASP A 426 -23.95 23.57 1.53
C ASP A 426 -24.22 22.56 0.40
N GLY A 427 -25.46 22.44 -0.07
CA GLY A 427 -25.87 21.48 -1.10
C GLY A 427 -25.97 20.02 -0.62
N ILE A 428 -25.91 19.79 0.70
CA ILE A 428 -25.95 18.44 1.27
C ILE A 428 -27.39 18.06 1.57
N THR A 429 -27.88 16.97 0.95
CA THR A 429 -29.19 16.41 1.20
C THR A 429 -29.05 14.97 1.70
N ARG A 430 -29.95 14.58 2.61
CA ARG A 430 -30.00 13.22 3.12
C ARG A 430 -30.38 12.26 1.99
N HIS A 431 -29.63 11.20 1.83
CA HIS A 431 -30.03 10.09 0.99
C HIS A 431 -31.09 9.25 1.69
N LEU A 432 -32.27 9.08 1.08
CA LEU A 432 -33.31 8.20 1.57
C LEU A 432 -33.25 6.84 0.88
N ALA A 433 -33.05 5.80 1.66
CA ALA A 433 -33.09 4.43 1.15
C ALA A 433 -34.53 4.05 0.75
N PRO A 434 -34.71 3.21 -0.29
CA PRO A 434 -36.00 2.61 -0.64
C PRO A 434 -36.65 1.92 0.58
N GLY A 435 -37.95 2.09 0.74
CA GLY A 435 -38.70 1.62 1.92
C GLY A 435 -38.88 2.69 3.00
N THR A 436 -38.20 3.82 2.93
CA THR A 436 -38.48 4.97 3.81
C THR A 436 -39.87 5.50 3.56
N ARG A 437 -40.69 5.63 4.63
CA ARG A 437 -42.04 6.19 4.52
C ARG A 437 -41.99 7.70 4.32
N ILE A 438 -42.59 8.19 3.23
CA ILE A 438 -42.75 9.59 2.90
C ILE A 438 -44.26 9.94 2.96
N ALA A 439 -44.66 10.76 3.92
CA ALA A 439 -46.08 11.03 4.17
C ALA A 439 -46.78 11.77 3.03
N SER A 440 -46.06 12.60 2.28
CA SER A 440 -46.58 13.28 1.06
C SER A 440 -46.85 12.34 -0.11
N GLY A 441 -46.34 11.10 -0.06
CA GLY A 441 -46.44 10.15 -1.16
C GLY A 441 -45.58 10.49 -2.39
N LYS A 442 -44.75 11.52 -2.34
CA LYS A 442 -43.83 11.93 -3.41
C LYS A 442 -42.50 11.22 -3.23
N TYR A 443 -42.27 10.19 -4.03
CA TYR A 443 -41.03 9.42 -4.00
C TYR A 443 -39.99 9.99 -4.96
N PRO A 444 -38.69 9.95 -4.59
CA PRO A 444 -37.60 10.43 -5.46
C PRO A 444 -37.53 9.63 -6.76
N VAL A 445 -37.19 10.30 -7.84
CA VAL A 445 -36.76 9.69 -9.10
C VAL A 445 -35.25 9.74 -9.17
N VAL A 446 -34.62 8.66 -9.59
CA VAL A 446 -33.16 8.57 -9.78
C VAL A 446 -32.88 8.36 -11.27
N THR A 447 -32.06 9.24 -11.84
CA THR A 447 -31.73 9.24 -13.26
C THR A 447 -30.31 9.73 -13.47
N GLY A 448 -29.69 9.37 -14.59
CA GLY A 448 -28.44 9.96 -15.08
C GLY A 448 -28.64 11.26 -15.89
N LEU A 449 -29.89 11.63 -16.16
CA LEU A 449 -30.18 12.89 -16.81
C LEU A 449 -30.14 14.07 -15.84
N GLU A 450 -29.94 15.31 -16.34
CA GLU A 450 -30.15 16.49 -15.51
C GLU A 450 -31.61 16.56 -15.05
N HIS A 451 -31.81 16.93 -13.80
CA HIS A 451 -33.08 16.76 -13.11
C HIS A 451 -33.45 17.96 -12.20
N ASP A 452 -34.69 18.00 -11.79
CA ASP A 452 -35.18 18.92 -10.77
C ASP A 452 -34.89 18.41 -9.34
N GLU A 453 -35.36 19.11 -8.33
CA GLU A 453 -35.15 18.76 -6.92
C GLU A 453 -35.78 17.42 -6.48
N LEU A 454 -36.72 16.88 -7.26
CA LEU A 454 -37.34 15.55 -7.05
C LEU A 454 -36.72 14.46 -7.91
N GLY A 455 -35.79 14.80 -8.80
CA GLY A 455 -35.13 13.88 -9.71
C GLY A 455 -35.83 13.74 -11.05
N HIS A 456 -36.89 14.52 -11.35
CA HIS A 456 -37.54 14.47 -12.66
C HIS A 456 -36.65 15.09 -13.73
N PRO A 457 -36.44 14.41 -14.85
CA PRO A 457 -35.61 14.94 -15.94
C PRO A 457 -36.04 16.33 -16.41
N THR A 458 -35.10 17.24 -16.64
CA THR A 458 -35.37 18.59 -17.11
C THR A 458 -34.30 19.09 -18.08
N GLY A 459 -34.71 19.83 -19.11
CA GLY A 459 -33.81 20.57 -20.01
C GLY A 459 -33.65 22.04 -19.63
N SER A 460 -34.06 22.47 -18.41
CA SER A 460 -33.96 23.85 -17.97
C SER A 460 -32.50 24.30 -17.77
N PRO A 461 -32.00 25.32 -18.53
CA PRO A 461 -30.65 25.84 -18.31
C PRO A 461 -30.44 26.39 -16.90
N LYS A 462 -31.45 26.97 -16.29
CA LYS A 462 -31.41 27.49 -14.94
C LYS A 462 -31.22 26.34 -13.94
N MET A 463 -31.98 25.25 -14.07
CA MET A 463 -31.89 24.10 -13.20
C MET A 463 -30.51 23.44 -13.31
N HIS A 464 -30.00 23.26 -14.52
CA HIS A 464 -28.66 22.72 -14.74
C HIS A 464 -27.58 23.54 -14.00
N THR A 465 -27.58 24.87 -14.19
CA THR A 465 -26.63 25.76 -13.46
C THR A 465 -26.72 25.60 -11.96
N GLN A 466 -27.94 25.49 -11.41
CA GLN A 466 -28.13 25.34 -9.96
C GLN A 466 -27.68 23.98 -9.44
N MET A 467 -27.96 22.89 -10.17
CA MET A 467 -27.53 21.53 -9.77
C MET A 467 -26.02 21.33 -9.89
N VAL A 468 -25.37 21.87 -10.91
CA VAL A 468 -23.89 21.90 -10.99
C VAL A 468 -23.29 22.64 -9.81
N ALA A 469 -23.86 23.81 -9.45
CA ALA A 469 -23.41 24.57 -8.28
C ALA A 469 -23.61 23.79 -6.97
N LYS A 470 -24.77 23.11 -6.81
CA LYS A 470 -25.08 22.27 -5.65
C LYS A 470 -24.03 21.18 -5.46
N ARG A 471 -23.77 20.38 -6.52
CA ARG A 471 -22.78 19.29 -6.49
C ARG A 471 -21.37 19.81 -6.15
N ARG A 472 -20.95 20.94 -6.72
CA ARG A 472 -19.66 21.59 -6.40
C ARG A 472 -19.60 22.12 -4.96
N ASN A 473 -20.68 22.70 -4.42
CA ASN A 473 -20.70 23.30 -3.10
C ASN A 473 -20.48 22.28 -1.98
N LYS A 474 -20.92 21.03 -2.16
CA LYS A 474 -20.59 19.94 -1.23
C LYS A 474 -19.08 19.75 -1.05
N LEU A 475 -18.33 19.77 -2.14
CA LEU A 475 -16.87 19.63 -2.10
C LEU A 475 -16.18 20.89 -1.54
N LYS A 476 -16.73 22.09 -1.79
CA LYS A 476 -16.24 23.31 -1.13
C LYS A 476 -16.42 23.27 0.39
N LYS A 477 -17.55 22.74 0.85
CA LYS A 477 -17.80 22.52 2.26
C LYS A 477 -16.81 21.53 2.85
N LEU A 478 -16.62 20.38 2.19
CA LEU A 478 -15.62 19.40 2.60
C LEU A 478 -14.23 20.04 2.68
N ALA A 479 -13.79 20.74 1.64
CA ALA A 479 -12.48 21.40 1.61
C ALA A 479 -12.25 22.31 2.82
N ALA A 480 -13.28 23.06 3.24
CA ALA A 480 -13.20 23.93 4.41
C ALA A 480 -13.14 23.17 5.75
N GLU A 481 -13.60 21.93 5.79
CA GLU A 481 -13.59 21.07 6.97
C GLU A 481 -12.36 20.16 7.07
N LEU A 482 -11.59 20.03 5.98
CA LEU A 482 -10.38 19.22 5.97
C LEU A 482 -9.30 19.82 6.90
N PRO A 483 -8.51 18.96 7.56
CA PRO A 483 -7.41 19.44 8.40
C PRO A 483 -6.32 20.10 7.57
N VAL A 484 -5.70 21.15 8.09
CA VAL A 484 -4.47 21.72 7.52
C VAL A 484 -3.36 20.67 7.65
N PRO A 485 -2.64 20.34 6.56
CA PRO A 485 -1.55 19.38 6.62
C PRO A 485 -0.42 19.83 7.56
N THR A 486 0.15 18.86 8.27
CA THR A 486 1.26 19.12 9.20
C THR A 486 2.60 19.05 8.48
N VAL A 487 3.47 20.03 8.74
CA VAL A 487 4.85 20.02 8.24
C VAL A 487 5.67 19.07 9.10
N PHE A 488 6.37 18.14 8.46
CA PHE A 488 7.37 17.29 9.08
C PHE A 488 8.75 18.00 9.03
N GLY A 489 9.22 18.46 10.18
CA GLY A 489 10.37 19.34 10.32
C GLY A 489 9.96 20.77 10.67
N PRO A 490 10.90 21.75 10.61
CA PRO A 490 10.58 23.16 10.81
C PRO A 490 9.58 23.71 9.80
N ALA A 491 8.76 24.65 10.25
CA ALA A 491 7.72 25.28 9.42
C ALA A 491 8.28 26.21 8.32
N GLU A 492 9.55 26.54 8.37
CA GLU A 492 10.24 27.41 7.43
C GLU A 492 11.61 26.83 7.03
N GLY A 493 12.08 27.11 5.83
CA GLY A 493 13.38 26.61 5.37
C GLY A 493 13.69 26.87 3.90
N GLN A 494 14.73 26.19 3.42
CA GLN A 494 15.15 26.30 2.02
C GLN A 494 14.28 25.43 1.10
N ILE A 495 14.02 24.17 1.51
CA ILE A 495 13.36 23.17 0.66
C ILE A 495 12.18 22.57 1.42
N LEU A 496 11.03 22.57 0.77
CA LEU A 496 9.87 21.77 1.17
C LEU A 496 9.66 20.64 0.15
N LEU A 497 9.66 19.41 0.62
CA LEU A 497 9.25 18.24 -0.15
C LEU A 497 7.76 17.99 0.06
N VAL A 498 6.98 17.97 -1.00
CA VAL A 498 5.55 17.66 -0.96
C VAL A 498 5.36 16.23 -1.42
N SER A 499 4.78 15.39 -0.59
CA SER A 499 4.48 14.00 -0.90
C SER A 499 2.98 13.73 -0.95
N TRP A 500 2.60 12.69 -1.67
CA TRP A 500 1.28 12.08 -1.61
C TRP A 500 1.38 10.57 -1.83
N GLY A 501 0.36 9.79 -1.40
CA GLY A 501 0.39 8.35 -1.59
C GLY A 501 1.61 7.69 -0.94
N SER A 502 2.13 6.64 -1.55
CA SER A 502 3.25 5.83 -1.04
C SER A 502 4.60 6.56 -0.92
N SER A 503 4.71 7.77 -1.44
CA SER A 503 5.95 8.55 -1.35
C SER A 503 6.17 9.19 0.03
N GLN A 504 5.20 9.17 0.96
CA GLN A 504 5.31 9.82 2.27
C GLN A 504 6.53 9.34 3.07
N GLY A 505 6.62 8.04 3.31
CA GLY A 505 7.70 7.49 4.14
C GLY A 505 9.10 7.77 3.60
N PRO A 506 9.40 7.44 2.31
CA PRO A 506 10.68 7.79 1.71
C PRO A 506 11.02 9.28 1.75
N VAL A 507 10.02 10.16 1.59
CA VAL A 507 10.21 11.62 1.68
C VAL A 507 10.54 12.06 3.11
N GLN A 508 9.85 11.51 4.12
CA GLN A 508 10.15 11.82 5.52
C GLN A 508 11.55 11.33 5.92
N GLU A 509 11.95 10.14 5.46
CA GLU A 509 13.31 9.64 5.69
C GLU A 509 14.36 10.51 4.98
N ALA A 510 14.06 10.98 3.75
CA ALA A 510 14.93 11.93 3.03
C ALA A 510 15.11 13.24 3.79
N VAL A 511 14.05 13.75 4.44
CA VAL A 511 14.16 14.92 5.34
C VAL A 511 15.10 14.63 6.50
N LYS A 512 14.98 13.47 7.17
CA LYS A 512 15.88 13.09 8.28
C LYS A 512 17.34 13.04 7.81
N VAL A 513 17.61 12.38 6.68
CA VAL A 513 18.96 12.25 6.11
C VAL A 513 19.55 13.60 5.71
N ALA A 514 18.78 14.42 4.98
CA ALA A 514 19.24 15.73 4.55
C ALA A 514 19.53 16.67 5.74
N ARG A 515 18.69 16.65 6.76
CA ARG A 515 18.87 17.43 7.98
C ARG A 515 20.08 16.98 8.79
N ALA A 516 20.32 15.67 8.89
CA ALA A 516 21.52 15.13 9.53
C ALA A 516 22.81 15.58 8.81
N ALA A 517 22.73 15.84 7.49
CA ALA A 517 23.81 16.42 6.68
C ALA A 517 23.87 17.96 6.74
N GLY A 518 23.03 18.64 7.53
CA GLY A 518 23.05 20.08 7.74
C GLY A 518 22.18 20.91 6.78
N HIS A 519 21.34 20.27 5.96
CA HIS A 519 20.45 20.96 5.01
C HIS A 519 19.10 21.33 5.64
N ALA A 520 18.59 22.54 5.34
CA ALA A 520 17.29 23.02 5.82
C ALA A 520 16.15 22.49 4.94
N VAL A 521 15.78 21.23 5.14
CA VAL A 521 14.73 20.52 4.41
C VAL A 521 13.61 20.14 5.36
N SER A 522 12.36 20.30 4.90
CA SER A 522 11.14 19.81 5.56
C SER A 522 10.23 19.14 4.56
N SER A 523 9.18 18.47 5.02
CA SER A 523 8.17 17.91 4.11
C SER A 523 6.74 18.15 4.59
N VAL A 524 5.79 18.06 3.66
CA VAL A 524 4.37 18.03 3.92
C VAL A 524 3.73 16.91 3.09
N HIS A 525 2.80 16.17 3.71
CA HIS A 525 2.05 15.13 3.02
C HIS A 525 0.64 15.62 2.68
N VAL A 526 0.24 15.44 1.41
CA VAL A 526 -1.09 15.81 0.92
C VAL A 526 -1.91 14.53 0.74
N LYS A 527 -2.69 14.20 1.76
CA LYS A 527 -3.59 13.03 1.77
C LYS A 527 -4.82 13.23 0.89
N TYR A 528 -5.45 14.41 1.02
CA TYR A 528 -6.65 14.75 0.24
C TYR A 528 -6.22 15.39 -1.07
N VAL A 529 -6.47 14.66 -2.16
CA VAL A 529 -6.04 15.06 -3.51
C VAL A 529 -7.10 15.95 -4.17
N ASN A 530 -8.36 15.61 -3.98
CA ASN A 530 -9.49 16.43 -4.47
C ASN A 530 -10.70 16.32 -3.50
N PRO A 531 -11.16 17.42 -2.90
CA PRO A 531 -10.55 18.75 -2.94
C PRO A 531 -9.22 18.80 -2.17
N LEU A 532 -8.34 19.73 -2.54
CA LEU A 532 -7.11 19.99 -1.78
C LEU A 532 -7.44 20.54 -0.37
N PRO A 533 -6.67 20.19 0.66
CA PRO A 533 -6.84 20.71 2.00
C PRO A 533 -6.46 22.19 2.07
N PRO A 534 -7.02 22.96 3.04
CA PRO A 534 -6.67 24.36 3.23
C PRO A 534 -5.26 24.53 3.78
N GLY A 535 -4.70 25.72 3.65
CA GLY A 535 -3.45 26.11 4.29
C GLY A 535 -2.17 25.75 3.52
N LEU A 536 -2.24 25.04 2.41
CA LEU A 536 -1.06 24.71 1.59
C LEU A 536 -0.30 25.95 1.12
N GLU A 537 -1.01 26.99 0.70
CA GLU A 537 -0.40 28.25 0.26
C GLU A 537 0.45 28.88 1.36
N ASN A 538 -0.07 28.94 2.59
CA ASN A 538 0.66 29.46 3.75
C ASN A 538 1.88 28.59 4.09
N ILE A 539 1.74 27.26 4.04
CA ILE A 539 2.86 26.33 4.24
C ILE A 539 3.94 26.60 3.19
N PHE A 540 3.56 26.68 1.92
CA PHE A 540 4.53 26.89 0.83
C PHE A 540 5.23 28.24 0.93
N ALA A 541 4.56 29.27 1.44
CA ALA A 541 5.16 30.60 1.63
C ALA A 541 6.41 30.59 2.55
N GLY A 542 6.46 29.64 3.50
CA GLY A 542 7.61 29.47 4.42
C GLY A 542 8.87 28.91 3.78
N PHE A 543 8.86 28.52 2.48
CA PHE A 543 9.99 27.85 1.84
C PHE A 543 10.40 28.53 0.54
N ARG A 544 11.72 28.51 0.26
CA ARG A 544 12.28 29.06 -0.96
C ARG A 544 11.99 28.18 -2.18
N HIS A 545 12.06 26.84 -2.01
CA HIS A 545 11.83 25.84 -3.03
C HIS A 545 10.78 24.86 -2.56
N VAL A 546 9.85 24.48 -3.44
CA VAL A 546 8.80 23.48 -3.17
C VAL A 546 8.90 22.42 -4.25
N PHE A 547 9.18 21.17 -3.85
CA PHE A 547 9.31 20.05 -4.77
C PHE A 547 8.24 18.99 -4.49
N VAL A 548 7.41 18.68 -5.48
CA VAL A 548 6.41 17.62 -5.41
C VAL A 548 7.06 16.32 -5.86
N VAL A 549 7.07 15.32 -4.97
CA VAL A 549 7.74 14.02 -5.17
C VAL A 549 6.71 12.98 -5.58
N GLU A 550 6.81 12.47 -6.80
CA GLU A 550 5.79 11.61 -7.41
C GLU A 550 6.39 10.41 -8.16
N LEU A 551 5.62 9.32 -8.21
CA LEU A 551 5.93 8.12 -9.00
C LEU A 551 5.12 8.12 -10.30
N ASN A 552 5.33 9.13 -11.12
CA ASN A 552 4.73 9.27 -12.46
C ASN A 552 5.63 10.12 -13.35
N ASP A 553 5.24 10.26 -14.61
CA ASP A 553 5.98 11.06 -15.60
C ASP A 553 5.85 12.57 -15.32
N GLU A 554 6.89 13.31 -15.63
CA GLU A 554 6.90 14.78 -15.52
C GLU A 554 5.92 15.45 -16.49
N GLY A 555 5.46 14.72 -17.51
CA GLY A 555 4.58 15.22 -18.54
C GLY A 555 5.15 16.41 -19.30
N PHE A 556 4.31 17.05 -20.11
CA PHE A 556 4.74 18.23 -20.90
C PHE A 556 5.04 19.47 -20.04
N ALA A 557 4.52 19.52 -18.82
CA ALA A 557 4.75 20.63 -17.90
C ALA A 557 6.01 20.50 -17.05
N GLY A 558 6.70 19.35 -17.12
CA GLY A 558 7.92 19.06 -16.34
C GLY A 558 7.69 19.02 -14.83
N ILE A 559 6.51 18.55 -14.37
CA ILE A 559 6.16 18.67 -12.95
C ILE A 559 5.42 17.47 -12.33
N GLY A 560 4.90 16.55 -13.11
CA GLY A 560 4.06 15.45 -12.63
C GLY A 560 2.59 15.83 -12.41
N GLN A 561 1.74 14.85 -12.11
CA GLN A 561 0.29 15.04 -12.06
C GLN A 561 -0.16 15.83 -10.83
N MET A 562 0.33 15.48 -9.64
CA MET A 562 -0.01 16.19 -8.40
C MET A 562 0.58 17.59 -8.38
N GLY A 563 1.82 17.75 -8.85
CA GLY A 563 2.44 19.06 -9.00
C GLY A 563 1.67 19.98 -9.94
N ALA A 564 1.17 19.45 -11.06
CA ALA A 564 0.32 20.20 -11.99
C ALA A 564 -1.03 20.57 -11.34
N LEU A 565 -1.64 19.63 -10.60
CA LEU A 565 -2.86 19.88 -9.84
C LEU A 565 -2.65 21.00 -8.82
N ILE A 566 -1.61 20.92 -7.99
CA ILE A 566 -1.30 21.95 -6.99
C ILE A 566 -1.09 23.31 -7.66
N ARG A 567 -0.33 23.38 -8.77
CA ARG A 567 -0.12 24.62 -9.52
C ARG A 567 -1.40 25.23 -10.10
N SER A 568 -2.41 24.43 -10.40
CA SER A 568 -3.70 24.95 -10.86
C SER A 568 -4.46 25.73 -9.76
N TYR A 569 -4.18 25.42 -8.49
CA TYR A 569 -4.76 26.11 -7.33
C TYR A 569 -3.82 27.20 -6.77
N ILE A 570 -2.52 26.94 -6.77
CA ILE A 570 -1.47 27.82 -6.24
C ILE A 570 -0.46 28.07 -7.38
N PRO A 571 -0.69 29.10 -8.22
CA PRO A 571 0.12 29.36 -9.43
C PRO A 571 1.46 30.00 -9.07
N ASP A 572 2.36 29.22 -8.44
CA ASP A 572 3.68 29.66 -8.04
C ASP A 572 4.78 28.86 -8.78
N ALA A 573 5.69 29.56 -9.46
CA ALA A 573 6.76 28.97 -10.25
C ALA A 573 7.81 28.22 -9.40
N LYS A 574 7.89 28.48 -8.09
CA LYS A 574 8.78 27.76 -7.18
C LYS A 574 8.34 26.30 -6.95
N ILE A 575 7.10 25.93 -7.28
CA ILE A 575 6.60 24.57 -7.20
C ILE A 575 7.12 23.81 -8.41
N ARG A 576 7.96 22.81 -8.21
CA ARG A 576 8.59 21.98 -9.25
C ARG A 576 8.40 20.49 -8.92
N GLY A 577 8.57 19.60 -9.91
CA GLY A 577 8.44 18.16 -9.73
C GLY A 577 9.76 17.43 -9.51
N ILE A 578 9.74 16.40 -8.69
CA ILE A 578 10.74 15.33 -8.63
C ILE A 578 9.99 14.05 -8.98
N THR A 579 10.14 13.57 -10.20
CA THR A 579 9.32 12.49 -10.78
C THR A 579 10.14 11.26 -11.13
N LYS A 580 9.50 10.09 -11.20
CA LYS A 580 10.14 8.81 -11.48
C LYS A 580 9.10 7.83 -12.08
N THR A 581 9.50 7.08 -13.12
CA THR A 581 8.63 6.14 -13.87
C THR A 581 9.26 4.76 -14.09
N ASP A 582 10.19 4.33 -13.24
CA ASP A 582 10.88 3.05 -13.39
C ASP A 582 10.12 1.85 -12.78
N GLY A 583 8.92 2.09 -12.24
CA GLY A 583 8.10 1.05 -11.63
C GLY A 583 8.57 0.57 -10.26
N LEU A 584 9.50 1.29 -9.61
CA LEU A 584 10.07 0.97 -8.31
C LEU A 584 9.77 2.06 -7.28
N THR A 585 9.82 1.72 -5.99
CA THR A 585 9.72 2.70 -4.92
C THR A 585 10.88 3.70 -4.93
N TRP A 586 10.68 4.87 -4.30
CA TRP A 586 11.73 5.85 -4.13
C TRP A 586 12.89 5.30 -3.30
N LYS A 587 14.12 5.58 -3.73
CA LYS A 587 15.29 5.55 -2.86
C LYS A 587 15.42 6.89 -2.16
N VAL A 588 15.70 6.85 -0.87
CA VAL A 588 15.89 8.06 -0.04
C VAL A 588 17.01 8.94 -0.60
N LYS A 589 18.12 8.31 -1.00
CA LYS A 589 19.25 8.98 -1.63
C LYS A 589 18.87 9.75 -2.89
N ASP A 590 18.05 9.15 -3.77
CA ASP A 590 17.65 9.80 -5.03
C ASP A 590 16.81 11.06 -4.78
N ILE A 591 15.95 11.04 -3.75
CA ILE A 591 15.14 12.21 -3.36
C ILE A 591 16.07 13.32 -2.86
N VAL A 592 17.01 12.99 -1.95
CA VAL A 592 17.94 13.97 -1.37
C VAL A 592 18.81 14.60 -2.45
N ASP A 593 19.45 13.77 -3.28
CA ASP A 593 20.38 14.24 -4.33
C ASP A 593 19.66 15.17 -5.33
N ARG A 594 18.48 14.78 -5.82
CA ARG A 594 17.70 15.58 -6.76
C ARG A 594 17.21 16.89 -6.13
N ALA A 595 16.70 16.84 -4.89
CA ALA A 595 16.22 18.04 -4.20
C ALA A 595 17.35 19.07 -3.99
N LEU A 596 18.53 18.62 -3.56
CA LEU A 596 19.68 19.48 -3.35
C LEU A 596 20.24 20.04 -4.67
N GLN A 597 20.30 19.22 -5.72
CA GLN A 597 20.73 19.66 -7.05
C GLN A 597 19.77 20.72 -7.63
N MET A 598 18.47 20.51 -7.50
CA MET A 598 17.46 21.45 -8.03
C MET A 598 17.35 22.75 -7.21
N ALA A 599 17.87 22.80 -5.99
CA ALA A 599 17.87 23.99 -5.12
C ALA A 599 19.08 24.89 -5.33
N GLN A 600 20.10 24.45 -6.04
CA GLN A 600 21.25 25.25 -6.48
C GLN A 600 20.85 26.21 -7.60
#